data_c16ae3badad22b922fca7e683147e1f0
#
_entry.id   c16ae3badad22b922fca7e683147e1f0
#
_cell.length_a   1.000
_cell.length_b   1.000
_cell.length_c   1.000
_cell.angle_alpha   90.00
_cell.angle_beta   90.00
_cell.angle_gamma   90.00
#
_symmetry.space_group_name_H-M   'P 1'
#
loop_
_entity.id
_entity.type
_entity.pdbx_description
1 polymer ?
#
loop_
_entity_poly.entity_id
_entity_poly.type
_entity_poly.pdbx_seq_one_letter_code
_entity_poly.pdbx_strand_id
1 'polypeptide(L)'
;MAKILGLSFFYHDSAAALLVDGTPIAMAEEERFTRKKNDAKFPQNAVKFVLNKANLKPEDLDYVVFYEKPFLKLERIMKTNLSIFPLAPQVFIESTKNLFLKKIWIREIIFKNVGVPPEKILFSEHHLSHAASAFFLSPYEKSAILTVDGVGEWAVTTIGVGEGNNIKILKEIRFPHSLGLLYSALTAFLGFEVNEGEYKVMGMAPYGKPKYVNEIKKMINFFDDGSYALNMDYFSFDRSLKTPYSRKFIKLLGKPRNPKSKFFTRETGWPSYFGEKPQPEEYEKTAVEQERYADIAASIQAVHEEAVIRLANYLHRLTGLDKLCLGGGVALNSVANWKIIKNTPFKEIFIQPAAGDAGGSLGAALAVNHIALGNPRNFVLKNAYYGDSYSNEEIKEFLTKKKSKFRYFENEKELIDVVAEEIADGKVIGWLHGRFEWGPRALGSRSILADPRRPEMKDLVNTKIKFREPYRPFAPSVLAERAEEIFEMPKARNHFPARFMLYVVDVKEEKKKIVPAITHVDGTARPQLVFKEESPRYYKLIEKFNDLTGVPLVLNTSFNLKGEPIVNSPADAYSTFERSGLDMLVLENYVVYKTT
;
A
#
# COMPACT_ATOMS: atom_id res chain seq x y z
N MET A 1 -18.72 -12.14 24.12
CA MET A 1 -17.92 -11.08 23.46
C MET A 1 -16.56 -11.65 23.11
N ALA A 2 -16.25 -11.79 21.81
CA ALA A 2 -14.98 -12.37 21.38
C ALA A 2 -13.92 -11.26 21.20
N LYS A 3 -12.81 -11.36 21.94
CA LYS A 3 -11.65 -10.48 21.85
C LYS A 3 -10.51 -11.21 21.13
N ILE A 4 -10.24 -10.83 19.90
CA ILE A 4 -9.34 -11.58 19.01
C ILE A 4 -8.23 -10.65 18.53
N LEU A 5 -6.97 -11.05 18.82
CA LEU A 5 -5.77 -10.37 18.33
C LEU A 5 -5.26 -11.09 17.07
N GLY A 6 -5.25 -10.41 15.95
CA GLY A 6 -4.64 -10.90 14.71
C GLY A 6 -3.21 -10.39 14.53
N LEU A 7 -2.32 -11.25 14.04
CA LEU A 7 -0.89 -10.97 13.88
C LEU A 7 -0.36 -11.38 12.50
N SER A 8 0.49 -10.52 11.93
CA SER A 8 1.36 -10.84 10.78
C SER A 8 2.80 -10.47 11.11
N PHE A 9 3.78 -11.36 10.84
CA PHE A 9 5.21 -11.09 11.04
C PHE A 9 6.12 -12.14 10.37
N PHE A 10 7.44 -11.88 10.32
CA PHE A 10 8.51 -12.71 9.75
C PHE A 10 8.53 -12.80 8.20
N TYR A 11 7.87 -11.90 7.52
CA TYR A 11 8.08 -11.71 6.09
C TYR A 11 8.41 -10.24 5.77
N HIS A 12 7.43 -9.38 5.61
CA HIS A 12 7.49 -7.92 5.61
C HIS A 12 6.19 -7.40 6.25
N ASP A 13 6.12 -6.10 6.56
CA ASP A 13 4.91 -5.42 7.04
C ASP A 13 4.27 -6.09 8.26
N SER A 14 5.09 -6.32 9.31
CA SER A 14 4.57 -6.85 10.58
C SER A 14 3.49 -5.93 11.14
N ALA A 15 2.38 -6.52 11.60
CA ALA A 15 1.22 -5.78 12.06
C ALA A 15 0.43 -6.53 13.14
N ALA A 16 -0.34 -5.76 13.91
CA ALA A 16 -1.33 -6.25 14.84
C ALA A 16 -2.68 -5.58 14.61
N ALA A 17 -3.76 -6.35 14.71
CA ALA A 17 -5.15 -5.89 14.62
C ALA A 17 -5.97 -6.50 15.74
N LEU A 18 -6.72 -5.68 16.48
CA LEU A 18 -7.59 -6.12 17.57
C LEU A 18 -9.05 -6.01 17.18
N LEU A 19 -9.75 -7.13 17.27
CA LEU A 19 -11.21 -7.20 17.13
C LEU A 19 -11.85 -7.38 18.51
N VAL A 20 -12.96 -6.68 18.72
CA VAL A 20 -13.91 -6.94 19.82
C VAL A 20 -15.28 -7.12 19.20
N ASP A 21 -15.86 -8.29 19.36
CA ASP A 21 -17.17 -8.68 18.77
C ASP A 21 -17.25 -8.43 17.25
N GLY A 22 -16.20 -8.80 16.51
CA GLY A 22 -16.11 -8.63 15.07
C GLY A 22 -15.84 -7.19 14.60
N THR A 23 -15.75 -6.23 15.52
CA THR A 23 -15.44 -4.82 15.19
C THR A 23 -13.95 -4.54 15.40
N PRO A 24 -13.23 -4.03 14.40
CA PRO A 24 -11.85 -3.57 14.57
C PRO A 24 -11.79 -2.35 15.51
N ILE A 25 -11.04 -2.45 16.60
CA ILE A 25 -10.86 -1.37 17.58
C ILE A 25 -9.61 -0.55 17.31
N ALA A 26 -8.50 -1.25 17.04
CA ALA A 26 -7.21 -0.66 16.71
C ALA A 26 -6.39 -1.58 15.82
N MET A 27 -5.62 -0.99 14.93
CA MET A 27 -4.74 -1.69 13.97
C MET A 27 -3.50 -0.84 13.73
N ALA A 28 -2.35 -1.49 13.65
CA ALA A 28 -1.09 -0.79 13.38
C ALA A 28 -0.04 -1.73 12.77
N GLU A 29 0.75 -1.19 11.85
CA GLU A 29 2.00 -1.77 11.41
C GLU A 29 3.12 -1.42 12.41
N GLU A 30 4.02 -2.38 12.66
CA GLU A 30 5.14 -2.23 13.58
C GLU A 30 6.11 -1.12 13.16
N GLU A 31 6.27 -0.91 11.85
CA GLU A 31 7.11 0.13 11.27
C GLU A 31 6.77 1.54 11.75
N ARG A 32 5.49 1.80 12.08
CA ARG A 32 5.02 3.10 12.60
C ARG A 32 5.68 3.47 13.91
N PHE A 33 6.02 2.46 14.72
CA PHE A 33 6.65 2.63 16.03
C PHE A 33 8.18 2.51 15.97
N THR A 34 8.68 1.51 15.23
CA THR A 34 10.14 1.25 15.15
C THR A 34 10.88 2.19 14.23
N ARG A 35 10.19 2.93 13.39
CA ARG A 35 10.72 3.80 12.34
C ARG A 35 11.60 3.05 11.32
N LYS A 36 11.43 1.72 11.22
CA LYS A 36 12.07 0.85 10.22
C LYS A 36 11.04 0.42 9.21
N LYS A 37 11.21 0.87 7.98
CA LYS A 37 10.30 0.53 6.90
C LYS A 37 10.30 -0.98 6.65
N ASN A 38 9.11 -1.55 6.42
CA ASN A 38 8.88 -2.98 6.21
C ASN A 38 9.47 -3.84 7.34
N ASP A 39 9.35 -3.41 8.62
CA ASP A 39 9.87 -4.17 9.76
C ASP A 39 9.19 -5.54 9.81
N ALA A 40 10.00 -6.60 9.70
CA ALA A 40 9.54 -7.99 9.66
C ALA A 40 9.57 -8.68 11.03
N LYS A 41 9.98 -7.99 12.09
CA LYS A 41 10.09 -8.58 13.43
C LYS A 41 8.72 -8.82 14.04
N PHE A 42 8.70 -9.52 15.18
CA PHE A 42 7.48 -9.63 15.98
C PHE A 42 6.92 -8.22 16.31
N PRO A 43 5.63 -7.93 16.08
CA PRO A 43 5.07 -6.59 16.19
C PRO A 43 4.75 -6.19 17.64
N GLN A 44 5.78 -6.09 18.47
CA GLN A 44 5.61 -5.89 19.91
C GLN A 44 5.00 -4.53 20.28
N ASN A 45 5.40 -3.47 19.55
CA ASN A 45 4.84 -2.15 19.81
C ASN A 45 3.40 -2.05 19.30
N ALA A 46 3.12 -2.62 18.13
CA ALA A 46 1.75 -2.67 17.60
C ALA A 46 0.82 -3.48 18.52
N VAL A 47 1.26 -4.65 19.03
CA VAL A 47 0.49 -5.44 20.01
C VAL A 47 0.21 -4.61 21.28
N LYS A 48 1.23 -3.98 21.86
CA LYS A 48 1.07 -3.13 23.03
C LYS A 48 0.08 -1.99 22.77
N PHE A 49 0.20 -1.35 21.61
CA PHE A 49 -0.69 -0.26 21.21
C PHE A 49 -2.15 -0.72 21.11
N VAL A 50 -2.44 -1.80 20.37
CA VAL A 50 -3.84 -2.22 20.15
C VAL A 50 -4.51 -2.71 21.43
N LEU A 51 -3.77 -3.35 22.33
CA LEU A 51 -4.28 -3.76 23.65
C LEU A 51 -4.55 -2.56 24.54
N ASN A 52 -3.62 -1.61 24.65
CA ASN A 52 -3.79 -0.39 25.43
C ASN A 52 -5.00 0.44 24.94
N LYS A 53 -5.19 0.52 23.60
CA LYS A 53 -6.30 1.30 23.02
C LYS A 53 -7.68 0.76 23.39
N ALA A 54 -7.77 -0.53 23.69
CA ALA A 54 -8.98 -1.20 24.15
C ALA A 54 -9.05 -1.38 25.67
N ASN A 55 -8.05 -0.89 26.44
CA ASN A 55 -7.89 -1.14 27.87
C ASN A 55 -7.91 -2.64 28.22
N LEU A 56 -7.28 -3.47 27.37
CA LEU A 56 -7.18 -4.92 27.57
C LEU A 56 -5.77 -5.33 27.98
N LYS A 57 -5.73 -6.40 28.77
CA LYS A 57 -4.51 -7.16 29.06
C LYS A 57 -4.46 -8.43 28.20
N PRO A 58 -3.30 -9.07 28.03
CA PRO A 58 -3.20 -10.33 27.32
C PRO A 58 -4.14 -11.43 27.81
N GLU A 59 -4.38 -11.50 29.11
CA GLU A 59 -5.27 -12.49 29.74
C GLU A 59 -6.72 -12.34 29.29
N ASP A 60 -7.13 -11.13 28.90
CA ASP A 60 -8.48 -10.82 28.44
C ASP A 60 -8.78 -11.32 27.03
N LEU A 61 -7.74 -11.71 26.29
CA LEU A 61 -7.89 -12.21 24.91
C LEU A 61 -8.48 -13.63 24.92
N ASP A 62 -9.49 -13.86 24.08
CA ASP A 62 -10.03 -15.18 23.81
C ASP A 62 -9.13 -15.96 22.86
N TYR A 63 -8.64 -15.30 21.80
CA TYR A 63 -7.75 -15.89 20.80
C TYR A 63 -6.70 -14.91 20.30
N VAL A 64 -5.54 -15.47 19.93
CA VAL A 64 -4.51 -14.82 19.11
C VAL A 64 -4.38 -15.60 17.81
N VAL A 65 -4.46 -14.94 16.68
CA VAL A 65 -4.48 -15.59 15.38
C VAL A 65 -3.33 -15.12 14.52
N PHE A 66 -2.53 -16.06 14.02
CA PHE A 66 -1.48 -15.78 13.06
C PHE A 66 -1.98 -15.99 11.63
N TYR A 67 -1.58 -15.14 10.71
CA TYR A 67 -2.17 -15.00 9.38
C TYR A 67 -1.77 -16.06 8.34
N GLU A 68 -0.86 -17.01 8.69
CA GLU A 68 -0.46 -18.12 7.82
C GLU A 68 -0.29 -19.42 8.62
N LYS A 69 -0.32 -20.58 7.95
CA LYS A 69 -0.09 -21.90 8.53
C LYS A 69 1.38 -22.32 8.37
N PRO A 70 2.19 -22.28 9.43
CA PRO A 70 3.63 -22.52 9.35
C PRO A 70 4.03 -23.89 8.77
N PHE A 71 3.27 -24.93 9.08
CA PHE A 71 3.57 -26.29 8.61
C PHE A 71 3.29 -26.47 7.11
N LEU A 72 2.26 -25.84 6.55
CA LEU A 72 2.03 -25.85 5.10
C LEU A 72 3.13 -25.08 4.35
N LYS A 73 3.61 -23.99 4.93
CA LYS A 73 4.75 -23.24 4.40
C LYS A 73 6.03 -24.03 4.45
N LEU A 74 6.26 -24.79 5.53
CA LEU A 74 7.36 -25.75 5.66
C LEU A 74 7.31 -26.78 4.54
N GLU A 75 6.15 -27.42 4.36
CA GLU A 75 5.95 -28.44 3.32
C GLU A 75 6.31 -27.89 1.93
N ARG A 76 5.81 -26.70 1.57
CA ARG A 76 6.15 -26.05 0.29
C ARG A 76 7.65 -25.84 0.13
N ILE A 77 8.31 -25.25 1.13
CA ILE A 77 9.75 -24.94 1.07
C ILE A 77 10.54 -26.24 0.91
N MET A 78 10.21 -27.29 1.66
CA MET A 78 10.90 -28.58 1.55
C MET A 78 10.66 -29.25 0.19
N LYS A 79 9.42 -29.30 -0.31
CA LYS A 79 9.12 -29.88 -1.61
C LYS A 79 9.80 -29.10 -2.75
N THR A 80 9.78 -27.76 -2.69
CA THR A 80 10.49 -26.92 -3.67
C THR A 80 11.99 -27.20 -3.65
N ASN A 81 12.60 -27.22 -2.48
CA ASN A 81 14.03 -27.48 -2.33
C ASN A 81 14.42 -28.88 -2.85
N LEU A 82 13.62 -29.90 -2.55
CA LEU A 82 13.85 -31.26 -3.04
C LEU A 82 13.72 -31.37 -4.56
N SER A 83 12.76 -30.65 -5.15
CA SER A 83 12.53 -30.67 -6.62
C SER A 83 13.67 -30.03 -7.42
N ILE A 84 14.46 -29.15 -6.82
CA ILE A 84 15.59 -28.45 -7.46
C ILE A 84 16.95 -29.02 -7.02
N PHE A 85 16.99 -29.98 -6.08
CA PHE A 85 18.24 -30.60 -5.66
C PHE A 85 18.84 -31.46 -6.80
N PRO A 86 20.19 -31.42 -7.04
CA PRO A 86 21.24 -30.72 -6.26
C PRO A 86 21.58 -29.30 -6.78
N LEU A 87 20.76 -28.67 -7.63
CA LEU A 87 21.10 -27.45 -8.35
C LEU A 87 21.24 -26.20 -7.45
N ALA A 88 20.65 -26.18 -6.24
CA ALA A 88 20.64 -25.02 -5.35
C ALA A 88 20.91 -25.37 -3.89
N PRO A 89 22.08 -25.96 -3.52
CA PRO A 89 22.34 -26.40 -2.16
C PRO A 89 22.37 -25.26 -1.13
N GLN A 90 22.81 -24.07 -1.52
CA GLN A 90 22.80 -22.88 -0.63
C GLN A 90 21.37 -22.42 -0.28
N VAL A 91 20.46 -22.45 -1.25
CA VAL A 91 19.04 -22.13 -0.99
C VAL A 91 18.42 -23.15 -0.05
N PHE A 92 18.74 -24.44 -0.24
CA PHE A 92 18.30 -25.50 0.66
C PHE A 92 18.76 -25.25 2.11
N ILE A 93 20.06 -24.97 2.30
CA ILE A 93 20.65 -24.74 3.64
C ILE A 93 20.01 -23.49 4.29
N GLU A 94 19.98 -22.36 3.59
CA GLU A 94 19.49 -21.09 4.15
C GLU A 94 17.98 -21.12 4.43
N SER A 95 17.19 -21.66 3.50
CA SER A 95 15.74 -21.77 3.70
C SER A 95 15.40 -22.74 4.83
N THR A 96 16.11 -23.88 4.93
CA THR A 96 15.95 -24.87 6.01
C THR A 96 16.35 -24.27 7.35
N LYS A 97 17.50 -23.58 7.43
CA LYS A 97 17.95 -22.89 8.63
C LYS A 97 16.95 -21.85 9.13
N ASN A 98 16.50 -20.95 8.26
CA ASN A 98 15.51 -19.93 8.63
C ASN A 98 14.18 -20.54 9.09
N LEU A 99 13.78 -21.63 8.48
CA LEU A 99 12.55 -22.33 8.79
C LEU A 99 12.61 -22.98 10.18
N PHE A 100 13.65 -23.81 10.45
CA PHE A 100 13.81 -24.53 11.71
C PHE A 100 14.13 -23.61 12.90
N LEU A 101 14.83 -22.49 12.67
CA LEU A 101 15.19 -21.58 13.75
C LEU A 101 14.08 -20.57 14.11
N LYS A 102 13.13 -20.27 13.22
CA LYS A 102 12.15 -19.20 13.45
C LYS A 102 10.71 -19.61 13.16
N LYS A 103 10.42 -20.14 11.95
CA LYS A 103 9.03 -20.21 11.47
C LYS A 103 8.22 -21.38 12.04
N ILE A 104 8.84 -22.44 12.50
CA ILE A 104 8.15 -23.56 13.15
C ILE A 104 7.69 -23.16 14.56
N TRP A 105 8.43 -22.27 15.22
CA TRP A 105 8.20 -21.89 16.61
C TRP A 105 7.28 -20.69 16.78
N ILE A 106 6.41 -20.39 15.80
CA ILE A 106 5.52 -19.21 15.86
C ILE A 106 4.61 -19.26 17.07
N ARG A 107 4.08 -20.44 17.45
CA ARG A 107 3.25 -20.59 18.64
C ARG A 107 4.00 -20.21 19.91
N GLU A 108 5.23 -20.68 20.08
CA GLU A 108 6.09 -20.34 21.22
C GLU A 108 6.52 -18.88 21.22
N ILE A 109 6.73 -18.31 20.03
CA ILE A 109 7.09 -16.90 19.89
C ILE A 109 5.91 -16.03 20.32
N ILE A 110 4.70 -16.35 19.91
CA ILE A 110 3.48 -15.64 20.34
C ILE A 110 3.30 -15.81 21.85
N PHE A 111 3.38 -17.04 22.39
CA PHE A 111 3.28 -17.29 23.81
C PHE A 111 4.28 -16.45 24.62
N LYS A 112 5.56 -16.43 24.24
CA LYS A 112 6.61 -15.68 24.93
C LYS A 112 6.44 -14.16 24.88
N ASN A 113 5.90 -13.63 23.78
CA ASN A 113 5.81 -12.17 23.58
C ASN A 113 4.46 -11.58 23.97
N VAL A 114 3.37 -12.34 23.85
CA VAL A 114 2.01 -11.89 24.21
C VAL A 114 1.61 -12.39 25.59
N GLY A 115 2.02 -13.59 25.98
CA GLY A 115 1.68 -14.16 27.29
C GLY A 115 0.37 -14.95 27.32
N VAL A 116 -0.23 -15.25 26.15
CA VAL A 116 -1.46 -16.06 26.07
C VAL A 116 -1.14 -17.55 26.00
N PRO A 117 -1.94 -18.43 26.64
CA PRO A 117 -1.69 -19.86 26.61
C PRO A 117 -1.81 -20.44 25.20
N PRO A 118 -1.02 -21.50 24.87
CA PRO A 118 -0.90 -22.06 23.52
C PRO A 118 -2.23 -22.50 22.87
N GLU A 119 -3.21 -22.93 23.65
CA GLU A 119 -4.55 -23.35 23.20
C GLU A 119 -5.39 -22.20 22.66
N LYS A 120 -5.09 -20.96 23.03
CA LYS A 120 -5.72 -19.75 22.49
C LYS A 120 -5.04 -19.24 21.20
N ILE A 121 -3.92 -19.88 20.77
CA ILE A 121 -3.17 -19.46 19.57
C ILE A 121 -3.60 -20.29 18.38
N LEU A 122 -4.23 -19.61 17.41
CA LEU A 122 -4.78 -20.18 16.18
C LEU A 122 -3.98 -19.72 14.96
N PHE A 123 -4.21 -20.42 13.83
CA PHE A 123 -3.56 -20.14 12.55
C PHE A 123 -4.62 -20.10 11.45
N SER A 124 -4.62 -19.07 10.63
CA SER A 124 -5.41 -18.98 9.41
C SER A 124 -4.55 -19.33 8.20
N GLU A 125 -5.15 -19.74 7.07
CA GLU A 125 -4.41 -19.83 5.81
C GLU A 125 -4.18 -18.43 5.25
N HIS A 126 -3.01 -18.21 4.62
CA HIS A 126 -2.60 -16.91 4.11
C HIS A 126 -3.63 -16.28 3.15
N HIS A 127 -4.03 -17.01 2.10
CA HIS A 127 -5.03 -16.50 1.15
C HIS A 127 -6.44 -16.43 1.73
N LEU A 128 -6.78 -17.25 2.73
CA LEU A 128 -8.02 -17.09 3.49
C LEU A 128 -7.99 -15.81 4.34
N SER A 129 -6.84 -15.47 4.92
CA SER A 129 -6.66 -14.21 5.65
C SER A 129 -6.83 -13.00 4.72
N HIS A 130 -6.28 -13.01 3.51
CA HIS A 130 -6.53 -11.97 2.51
C HIS A 130 -8.00 -11.91 2.09
N ALA A 131 -8.62 -13.04 1.81
CA ALA A 131 -10.03 -13.11 1.42
C ALA A 131 -10.96 -12.59 2.53
N ALA A 132 -10.69 -12.98 3.77
CA ALA A 132 -11.44 -12.54 4.95
C ALA A 132 -11.30 -11.03 5.19
N SER A 133 -10.08 -10.48 5.05
CA SER A 133 -9.84 -9.03 5.19
C SER A 133 -10.55 -8.21 4.11
N ALA A 134 -10.76 -8.78 2.92
CA ALA A 134 -11.49 -8.12 1.84
C ALA A 134 -13.01 -8.30 2.00
N PHE A 135 -13.49 -9.54 2.23
CA PHE A 135 -14.92 -9.82 2.22
C PHE A 135 -15.64 -9.38 3.49
N PHE A 136 -15.13 -9.74 4.67
CA PHE A 136 -15.86 -9.46 5.92
C PHE A 136 -15.91 -7.98 6.30
N LEU A 137 -15.05 -7.16 5.73
CA LEU A 137 -15.07 -5.70 5.90
C LEU A 137 -15.91 -4.98 4.84
N SER A 138 -16.33 -5.68 3.81
CA SER A 138 -17.13 -5.11 2.70
C SER A 138 -18.60 -4.94 3.11
N PRO A 139 -19.36 -4.08 2.41
CA PRO A 139 -20.80 -3.96 2.61
C PRO A 139 -21.60 -5.07 1.91
N TYR A 140 -20.94 -6.07 1.32
CA TYR A 140 -21.59 -7.05 0.46
C TYR A 140 -21.98 -8.30 1.25
N GLU A 141 -23.27 -8.70 1.21
CA GLU A 141 -23.74 -9.97 1.76
C GLU A 141 -23.19 -11.15 0.96
N LYS A 142 -23.05 -10.97 -0.36
CA LYS A 142 -22.46 -11.95 -1.28
C LYS A 142 -21.58 -11.26 -2.30
N SER A 143 -20.37 -11.79 -2.54
CA SER A 143 -19.46 -11.27 -3.56
C SER A 143 -18.52 -12.34 -4.09
N ALA A 144 -18.03 -12.12 -5.32
CA ALA A 144 -16.84 -12.79 -5.82
C ALA A 144 -15.61 -12.31 -5.04
N ILE A 145 -14.63 -13.19 -4.84
CA ILE A 145 -13.38 -12.88 -4.14
C ILE A 145 -12.20 -13.26 -5.04
N LEU A 146 -11.28 -12.32 -5.23
CA LEU A 146 -10.00 -12.55 -5.91
C LEU A 146 -8.88 -12.14 -4.97
N THR A 147 -7.98 -13.06 -4.65
CA THR A 147 -6.74 -12.72 -3.93
C THR A 147 -5.54 -13.01 -4.83
N VAL A 148 -4.66 -12.02 -4.97
CA VAL A 148 -3.44 -12.13 -5.78
C VAL A 148 -2.28 -11.58 -4.97
N ASP A 149 -1.27 -12.42 -4.72
CA ASP A 149 -0.15 -12.06 -3.87
C ASP A 149 1.19 -12.55 -4.42
N GLY A 150 2.26 -12.25 -3.71
CA GLY A 150 3.60 -12.77 -3.99
C GLY A 150 3.66 -14.27 -3.75
N VAL A 151 3.49 -14.68 -2.49
CA VAL A 151 3.50 -16.10 -2.12
C VAL A 151 2.92 -16.35 -0.72
N GLY A 152 1.85 -17.15 -0.64
CA GLY A 152 1.33 -17.71 0.60
C GLY A 152 2.03 -19.02 1.00
N GLU A 153 1.29 -19.96 1.55
CA GLU A 153 1.83 -21.31 1.79
C GLU A 153 2.12 -22.02 0.46
N TRP A 154 1.08 -22.30 -0.32
CA TRP A 154 1.15 -22.82 -1.69
C TRP A 154 0.50 -21.89 -2.69
N ALA A 155 -0.68 -21.40 -2.36
CA ALA A 155 -1.43 -20.49 -3.21
C ALA A 155 -0.69 -19.16 -3.39
N VAL A 156 -0.77 -18.62 -4.60
CA VAL A 156 -0.29 -17.28 -4.99
C VAL A 156 -1.43 -16.44 -5.57
N THR A 157 -2.49 -17.11 -6.00
CA THR A 157 -3.75 -16.51 -6.46
C THR A 157 -4.89 -17.44 -6.08
N THR A 158 -5.97 -16.90 -5.52
CA THR A 158 -7.20 -17.66 -5.30
C THR A 158 -8.40 -16.92 -5.85
N ILE A 159 -9.37 -17.67 -6.34
CA ILE A 159 -10.70 -17.19 -6.69
C ILE A 159 -11.73 -17.91 -5.84
N GLY A 160 -12.73 -17.18 -5.37
CA GLY A 160 -13.72 -17.71 -4.46
C GLY A 160 -15.00 -16.90 -4.41
N VAL A 161 -15.87 -17.28 -3.51
CA VAL A 161 -17.14 -16.61 -3.20
C VAL A 161 -17.24 -16.44 -1.69
N GLY A 162 -17.62 -15.24 -1.26
CA GLY A 162 -18.04 -14.96 0.09
C GLY A 162 -19.56 -14.83 0.13
N GLU A 163 -20.21 -15.45 1.13
CA GLU A 163 -21.64 -15.36 1.36
C GLU A 163 -21.95 -15.51 2.86
N GLY A 164 -22.60 -14.51 3.47
CA GLY A 164 -22.83 -14.46 4.91
C GLY A 164 -21.52 -14.56 5.69
N ASN A 165 -21.40 -15.55 6.55
CA ASN A 165 -20.21 -15.83 7.36
C ASN A 165 -19.23 -16.82 6.70
N ASN A 166 -19.43 -17.19 5.43
CA ASN A 166 -18.63 -18.20 4.77
C ASN A 166 -17.80 -17.61 3.63
N ILE A 167 -16.61 -18.17 3.46
CA ILE A 167 -15.75 -17.97 2.29
C ILE A 167 -15.43 -19.34 1.70
N LYS A 168 -15.77 -19.52 0.42
CA LYS A 168 -15.44 -20.74 -0.32
C LYS A 168 -14.42 -20.42 -1.40
N ILE A 169 -13.20 -20.93 -1.25
CA ILE A 169 -12.20 -20.91 -2.32
C ILE A 169 -12.61 -21.96 -3.37
N LEU A 170 -12.71 -21.53 -4.61
CA LEU A 170 -13.15 -22.36 -5.74
C LEU A 170 -11.96 -22.92 -6.51
N LYS A 171 -10.94 -22.09 -6.75
CA LYS A 171 -9.70 -22.47 -7.46
C LYS A 171 -8.52 -21.68 -6.93
N GLU A 172 -7.33 -22.22 -7.14
CA GLU A 172 -6.06 -21.58 -6.79
C GLU A 172 -5.00 -21.79 -7.87
N ILE A 173 -4.10 -20.82 -8.03
CA ILE A 173 -2.83 -20.97 -8.73
C ILE A 173 -1.76 -21.07 -7.65
N ARG A 174 -0.86 -22.04 -7.82
CA ARG A 174 0.16 -22.37 -6.83
C ARG A 174 1.54 -21.86 -7.23
N PHE A 175 2.39 -21.64 -6.23
CA PHE A 175 3.81 -21.43 -6.40
C PHE A 175 4.41 -22.55 -7.27
N PRO A 176 5.32 -22.26 -8.25
CA PRO A 176 6.01 -20.98 -8.45
C PRO A 176 5.31 -19.98 -9.40
N HIS A 177 4.13 -20.25 -9.87
CA HIS A 177 3.46 -19.47 -10.91
C HIS A 177 2.77 -18.23 -10.33
N SER A 178 3.55 -17.26 -9.83
CA SER A 178 3.03 -16.06 -9.16
C SER A 178 3.11 -14.82 -10.03
N LEU A 179 1.99 -14.10 -10.15
CA LEU A 179 1.92 -12.79 -10.79
C LEU A 179 2.65 -11.72 -9.97
N GLY A 180 2.56 -11.80 -8.65
CA GLY A 180 3.32 -10.91 -7.75
C GLY A 180 4.83 -11.10 -7.92
N LEU A 181 5.33 -12.36 -7.94
CA LEU A 181 6.76 -12.63 -8.16
C LEU A 181 7.23 -12.27 -9.57
N LEU A 182 6.40 -12.38 -10.60
CA LEU A 182 6.69 -11.87 -11.95
C LEU A 182 6.95 -10.35 -11.88
N TYR A 183 6.05 -9.60 -11.24
CA TYR A 183 6.18 -8.15 -11.09
C TYR A 183 7.42 -7.80 -10.26
N SER A 184 7.68 -8.52 -9.17
CA SER A 184 8.86 -8.34 -8.31
C SER A 184 10.17 -8.66 -9.04
N ALA A 185 10.20 -9.66 -9.93
CA ALA A 185 11.38 -9.96 -10.75
C ALA A 185 11.72 -8.79 -11.70
N LEU A 186 10.71 -8.19 -12.32
CA LEU A 186 10.88 -6.97 -13.14
C LEU A 186 11.27 -5.76 -12.26
N THR A 187 10.73 -5.65 -11.05
CA THR A 187 11.11 -4.62 -10.06
C THR A 187 12.61 -4.69 -9.76
N ALA A 188 13.13 -5.88 -9.46
CA ALA A 188 14.56 -6.10 -9.25
C ALA A 188 15.40 -5.82 -10.51
N PHE A 189 14.93 -6.25 -11.70
CA PHE A 189 15.59 -5.97 -12.97
C PHE A 189 15.70 -4.46 -13.27
N LEU A 190 14.67 -3.70 -12.90
CA LEU A 190 14.65 -2.25 -13.00
C LEU A 190 15.44 -1.54 -11.88
N GLY A 191 16.19 -2.30 -11.07
CA GLY A 191 17.11 -1.79 -10.06
C GLY A 191 16.43 -1.26 -8.80
N PHE A 192 15.21 -1.68 -8.53
CA PHE A 192 14.48 -1.35 -7.29
C PHE A 192 14.49 -2.53 -6.31
N GLU A 193 14.39 -2.22 -5.04
CA GLU A 193 14.27 -3.22 -3.99
C GLU A 193 12.88 -3.88 -4.05
N VAL A 194 12.85 -5.21 -3.98
CA VAL A 194 11.62 -6.01 -3.98
C VAL A 194 10.86 -5.78 -2.66
N ASN A 195 9.54 -5.83 -2.71
CA ASN A 195 8.59 -5.50 -1.64
C ASN A 195 8.53 -4.00 -1.27
N GLU A 196 9.42 -3.18 -1.84
CA GLU A 196 9.42 -1.73 -1.66
C GLU A 196 9.40 -0.95 -2.98
N GLY A 197 9.70 -1.60 -4.08
CA GLY A 197 9.91 -0.96 -5.38
C GLY A 197 8.78 -1.13 -6.39
N GLU A 198 7.81 -2.00 -6.16
CA GLU A 198 6.72 -2.29 -7.09
C GLU A 198 5.91 -1.04 -7.44
N TYR A 199 5.63 -0.18 -6.46
CA TYR A 199 4.96 1.10 -6.72
C TYR A 199 5.84 2.10 -7.49
N LYS A 200 7.19 1.93 -7.47
CA LYS A 200 8.11 2.76 -8.28
C LYS A 200 8.04 2.34 -9.74
N VAL A 201 7.91 1.04 -10.01
CA VAL A 201 7.68 0.50 -11.36
C VAL A 201 6.35 0.99 -11.91
N MET A 202 5.27 0.90 -11.12
CA MET A 202 3.95 1.44 -11.48
C MET A 202 4.02 2.95 -11.80
N GLY A 203 4.79 3.73 -11.02
CA GLY A 203 4.98 5.17 -11.24
C GLY A 203 5.92 5.50 -12.41
N MET A 204 6.80 4.57 -12.83
CA MET A 204 7.69 4.70 -13.98
C MET A 204 6.97 4.39 -15.29
N ALA A 205 5.99 3.48 -15.28
CA ALA A 205 5.29 2.99 -16.46
C ALA A 205 4.72 4.10 -17.36
N PRO A 206 4.10 5.18 -16.85
CA PRO A 206 3.59 6.28 -17.69
C PRO A 206 4.64 7.01 -18.54
N TYR A 207 5.92 6.94 -18.18
CA TYR A 207 7.04 7.57 -18.92
C TYR A 207 7.57 6.70 -20.07
N GLY A 208 7.06 5.49 -20.23
CA GLY A 208 7.44 4.55 -21.27
C GLY A 208 6.30 4.17 -22.19
N LYS A 209 6.64 3.45 -23.26
CA LYS A 209 5.69 2.82 -24.16
C LYS A 209 5.77 1.30 -24.00
N PRO A 210 4.68 0.53 -24.11
CA PRO A 210 4.70 -0.92 -23.84
C PRO A 210 5.32 -1.73 -25.01
N LYS A 211 6.57 -1.45 -25.36
CA LYS A 211 7.29 -2.04 -26.49
C LYS A 211 7.75 -3.49 -26.26
N TYR A 212 7.86 -3.91 -24.98
CA TYR A 212 8.37 -5.23 -24.58
C TYR A 212 7.27 -6.21 -24.16
N VAL A 213 5.99 -5.93 -24.49
CA VAL A 213 4.86 -6.80 -24.13
C VAL A 213 5.02 -8.21 -24.68
N ASN A 214 5.44 -8.34 -25.94
CA ASN A 214 5.63 -9.64 -26.58
C ASN A 214 6.79 -10.43 -25.94
N GLU A 215 7.85 -9.76 -25.53
CA GLU A 215 8.97 -10.35 -24.80
C GLU A 215 8.53 -10.83 -23.42
N ILE A 216 7.79 -10.02 -22.68
CA ILE A 216 7.30 -10.40 -21.36
C ILE A 216 6.27 -11.54 -21.45
N LYS A 217 5.45 -11.57 -22.49
CA LYS A 217 4.52 -12.67 -22.76
C LYS A 217 5.21 -14.01 -23.04
N LYS A 218 6.50 -14.06 -23.39
CA LYS A 218 7.27 -15.32 -23.43
C LYS A 218 7.56 -15.90 -22.05
N MET A 219 7.43 -15.07 -21.01
CA MET A 219 7.66 -15.44 -19.60
C MET A 219 6.40 -15.95 -18.90
N ILE A 220 5.21 -15.73 -19.47
CA ILE A 220 3.92 -16.10 -18.91
C ILE A 220 3.01 -16.68 -19.98
N ASN A 221 2.42 -17.82 -19.72
CA ASN A 221 1.41 -18.44 -20.58
C ASN A 221 0.03 -18.19 -19.96
N PHE A 222 -0.91 -17.71 -20.76
CA PHE A 222 -2.31 -17.52 -20.36
C PHE A 222 -3.16 -18.67 -20.90
N PHE A 223 -4.15 -19.09 -20.13
CA PHE A 223 -5.10 -20.15 -20.49
C PHE A 223 -6.53 -19.59 -20.62
N ASP A 224 -7.39 -20.35 -21.30
CA ASP A 224 -8.77 -19.92 -21.59
C ASP A 224 -9.65 -19.78 -20.34
N ASP A 225 -9.31 -20.52 -19.29
CA ASP A 225 -9.97 -20.42 -17.98
C ASP A 225 -9.46 -19.23 -17.14
N GLY A 226 -8.73 -18.29 -17.75
CA GLY A 226 -8.20 -17.11 -17.09
C GLY A 226 -6.97 -17.37 -16.23
N SER A 227 -6.60 -18.62 -16.01
CA SER A 227 -5.37 -18.97 -15.28
C SER A 227 -4.12 -18.66 -16.09
N TYR A 228 -2.97 -18.73 -15.44
CA TYR A 228 -1.67 -18.51 -16.07
C TYR A 228 -0.61 -19.42 -15.45
N ALA A 229 0.47 -19.63 -16.19
CA ALA A 229 1.68 -20.28 -15.70
C ALA A 229 2.92 -19.51 -16.15
N LEU A 230 3.89 -19.34 -15.25
CA LEU A 230 5.18 -18.75 -15.60
C LEU A 230 6.08 -19.76 -16.28
N ASN A 231 6.82 -19.31 -17.29
CA ASN A 231 7.92 -20.08 -17.86
C ASN A 231 9.15 -19.93 -16.96
N MET A 232 9.39 -20.94 -16.12
CA MET A 232 10.42 -20.90 -15.08
C MET A 232 11.85 -20.85 -15.61
N ASP A 233 12.09 -21.03 -16.91
CA ASP A 233 13.42 -20.82 -17.52
C ASP A 233 13.90 -19.37 -17.40
N TYR A 234 12.97 -18.41 -17.28
CA TYR A 234 13.30 -16.99 -17.14
C TYR A 234 13.55 -16.57 -15.70
N PHE A 235 13.14 -17.38 -14.73
CA PHE A 235 13.18 -17.00 -13.32
C PHE A 235 14.17 -17.85 -12.51
N SER A 236 14.56 -17.35 -11.36
CA SER A 236 15.45 -18.02 -10.42
C SER A 236 15.08 -17.78 -8.96
N PHE A 237 13.92 -17.20 -8.67
CA PHE A 237 13.49 -16.95 -7.31
C PHE A 237 13.18 -18.23 -6.51
N ASP A 238 13.04 -19.37 -7.18
CA ASP A 238 12.91 -20.69 -6.58
C ASP A 238 14.26 -21.32 -6.22
N ARG A 239 15.38 -20.87 -6.84
CA ARG A 239 16.70 -21.48 -6.75
C ARG A 239 17.86 -20.51 -6.51
N SER A 240 17.61 -19.21 -6.33
CA SER A 240 18.64 -18.20 -6.10
C SER A 240 18.22 -17.24 -4.97
N LEU A 241 19.16 -16.95 -4.07
CA LEU A 241 18.99 -15.92 -3.03
C LEU A 241 19.45 -14.54 -3.50
N LYS A 242 20.11 -14.45 -4.68
CA LYS A 242 20.74 -13.19 -5.13
C LYS A 242 19.88 -12.42 -6.13
N THR A 243 19.33 -13.12 -7.11
CA THR A 243 18.55 -12.51 -8.19
C THR A 243 17.29 -13.33 -8.46
N PRO A 244 16.13 -12.71 -8.69
CA PRO A 244 14.90 -13.42 -8.99
C PRO A 244 14.76 -13.81 -10.47
N TYR A 245 15.71 -13.44 -11.33
CA TYR A 245 15.67 -13.66 -12.78
C TYR A 245 16.94 -14.36 -13.29
N SER A 246 16.81 -15.13 -14.39
CA SER A 246 17.85 -15.95 -14.99
C SER A 246 18.67 -15.21 -16.05
N ARG A 247 19.73 -15.87 -16.57
CA ARG A 247 20.47 -15.37 -17.75
C ARG A 247 19.61 -15.28 -19.00
N LYS A 248 18.62 -16.18 -19.17
CA LYS A 248 17.67 -16.16 -20.31
C LYS A 248 16.79 -14.91 -20.28
N PHE A 249 16.37 -14.48 -19.08
CA PHE A 249 15.67 -13.22 -18.86
C PHE A 249 16.52 -12.01 -19.31
N ILE A 250 17.80 -11.97 -18.89
CA ILE A 250 18.74 -10.89 -19.29
C ILE A 250 18.96 -10.88 -20.80
N LYS A 251 19.08 -12.06 -21.44
CA LYS A 251 19.20 -12.13 -22.91
C LYS A 251 17.97 -11.57 -23.64
N LEU A 252 16.80 -11.71 -23.05
CA LEU A 252 15.53 -11.26 -23.63
C LEU A 252 15.31 -9.75 -23.49
N LEU A 253 15.56 -9.19 -22.31
CA LEU A 253 15.27 -7.77 -22.00
C LEU A 253 16.52 -6.86 -22.01
N GLY A 254 17.72 -7.42 -22.16
CA GLY A 254 18.98 -6.68 -22.11
C GLY A 254 19.54 -6.50 -20.70
N LYS A 255 20.45 -5.54 -20.53
CA LYS A 255 21.14 -5.28 -19.27
C LYS A 255 20.17 -4.77 -18.19
N PRO A 256 20.23 -5.32 -16.95
CA PRO A 256 19.50 -4.78 -15.81
C PRO A 256 19.93 -3.35 -15.49
N ARG A 257 19.00 -2.56 -14.94
CA ARG A 257 19.29 -1.20 -14.50
C ARG A 257 20.18 -1.22 -13.25
N ASN A 258 21.20 -0.38 -13.23
CA ASN A 258 22.01 -0.18 -12.02
C ASN A 258 21.16 0.51 -10.94
N PRO A 259 21.00 -0.08 -9.73
CA PRO A 259 20.22 0.54 -8.64
C PRO A 259 20.70 1.95 -8.25
N LYS A 260 21.99 2.25 -8.45
CA LYS A 260 22.60 3.56 -8.14
C LYS A 260 22.44 4.58 -9.27
N SER A 261 21.96 4.18 -10.46
CA SER A 261 21.79 5.11 -11.57
C SER A 261 20.70 6.14 -11.28
N LYS A 262 20.95 7.39 -11.63
CA LYS A 262 19.95 8.46 -11.59
C LYS A 262 18.90 8.17 -12.66
N PHE A 263 17.63 8.16 -12.31
CA PHE A 263 16.55 7.98 -13.27
C PHE A 263 15.96 9.33 -13.65
N PHE A 264 15.99 9.61 -14.93
CA PHE A 264 15.31 10.73 -15.58
C PHE A 264 14.97 10.33 -17.02
N THR A 265 14.05 11.04 -17.63
CA THR A 265 13.71 10.94 -19.06
C THR A 265 13.84 12.31 -19.67
N ARG A 266 13.77 12.41 -21.01
CA ARG A 266 13.72 13.73 -21.66
C ARG A 266 12.56 14.58 -21.15
N GLU A 267 11.45 13.94 -20.80
CA GLU A 267 10.24 14.58 -20.29
C GLU A 267 10.39 15.07 -18.85
N THR A 268 10.98 14.27 -17.95
CA THR A 268 11.23 14.68 -16.56
C THR A 268 12.35 15.70 -16.42
N GLY A 269 13.25 15.78 -17.42
CA GLY A 269 14.46 16.58 -17.35
C GLY A 269 15.46 16.09 -16.30
N TRP A 270 16.51 16.88 -16.09
CA TRP A 270 17.53 16.65 -15.06
C TRP A 270 17.16 17.40 -13.78
N PRO A 271 16.85 16.70 -12.68
CA PRO A 271 16.50 17.34 -11.41
C PRO A 271 17.69 18.08 -10.80
N SER A 272 17.45 19.25 -10.23
CA SER A 272 18.48 20.09 -9.62
C SER A 272 19.27 19.38 -8.51
N TYR A 273 18.62 18.52 -7.73
CA TYR A 273 19.25 17.75 -6.65
C TYR A 273 20.16 16.61 -7.14
N PHE A 274 20.19 16.31 -8.44
CA PHE A 274 21.20 15.41 -9.03
C PHE A 274 22.58 16.07 -9.17
N GLY A 275 22.70 17.38 -8.90
CA GLY A 275 23.88 18.16 -9.11
C GLY A 275 23.98 18.67 -10.55
N GLU A 276 25.20 18.97 -11.00
CA GLU A 276 25.42 19.50 -12.34
C GLU A 276 24.88 18.56 -13.43
N LYS A 277 24.26 19.15 -14.45
CA LYS A 277 23.77 18.43 -15.62
C LYS A 277 24.99 17.95 -16.43
N PRO A 278 25.02 16.66 -16.84
CA PRO A 278 26.11 16.14 -17.67
C PRO A 278 26.14 16.81 -19.05
N GLN A 279 27.26 16.65 -19.76
CA GLN A 279 27.39 17.15 -21.13
C GLN A 279 26.26 16.60 -22.02
N PRO A 280 25.85 17.34 -23.07
CA PRO A 280 24.68 16.98 -23.89
C PRO A 280 24.71 15.55 -24.44
N GLU A 281 25.87 15.08 -24.87
CA GLU A 281 26.01 13.71 -25.41
C GLU A 281 25.80 12.63 -24.35
N GLU A 282 26.37 12.80 -23.15
CA GLU A 282 26.20 11.89 -22.03
C GLU A 282 24.75 11.93 -21.48
N TYR A 283 24.16 13.14 -21.43
CA TYR A 283 22.75 13.31 -21.08
C TYR A 283 21.84 12.53 -22.00
N GLU A 284 21.96 12.69 -23.33
CA GLU A 284 21.14 12.00 -24.32
C GLU A 284 21.32 10.49 -24.28
N LYS A 285 22.55 10.00 -24.17
CA LYS A 285 22.85 8.57 -24.03
C LYS A 285 22.16 7.97 -22.80
N THR A 286 22.26 8.67 -21.67
CA THR A 286 21.63 8.22 -20.41
C THR A 286 20.10 8.28 -20.50
N ALA A 287 19.53 9.35 -21.07
CA ALA A 287 18.10 9.48 -21.26
C ALA A 287 17.51 8.34 -22.08
N VAL A 288 18.15 7.99 -23.21
CA VAL A 288 17.74 6.85 -24.05
C VAL A 288 17.78 5.52 -23.27
N GLU A 289 18.82 5.31 -22.46
CA GLU A 289 18.92 4.10 -21.63
C GLU A 289 17.80 4.06 -20.57
N GLN A 290 17.50 5.18 -19.92
CA GLN A 290 16.45 5.24 -18.91
C GLN A 290 15.04 5.14 -19.52
N GLU A 291 14.81 5.68 -20.71
CA GLU A 291 13.57 5.50 -21.47
C GLU A 291 13.31 4.03 -21.81
N ARG A 292 14.34 3.24 -22.13
CA ARG A 292 14.21 1.79 -22.31
C ARG A 292 13.70 1.11 -21.03
N TYR A 293 14.17 1.51 -19.86
CA TYR A 293 13.67 0.97 -18.60
C TYR A 293 12.23 1.40 -18.31
N ALA A 294 11.84 2.61 -18.69
CA ALA A 294 10.45 3.04 -18.65
C ALA A 294 9.56 2.22 -19.60
N ASP A 295 10.03 1.90 -20.82
CA ASP A 295 9.32 1.03 -21.78
C ASP A 295 9.11 -0.39 -21.22
N ILE A 296 10.10 -0.93 -20.50
CA ILE A 296 9.95 -2.22 -19.80
C ILE A 296 8.95 -2.11 -18.64
N ALA A 297 8.98 -1.01 -17.86
CA ALA A 297 8.02 -0.77 -16.80
C ALA A 297 6.58 -0.65 -17.33
N ALA A 298 6.37 0.07 -18.44
CA ALA A 298 5.08 0.15 -19.13
C ALA A 298 4.61 -1.23 -19.64
N SER A 299 5.54 -2.04 -20.11
CA SER A 299 5.23 -3.35 -20.68
C SER A 299 4.83 -4.36 -19.60
N ILE A 300 5.53 -4.41 -18.45
CA ILE A 300 5.11 -5.29 -17.35
C ILE A 300 3.78 -4.82 -16.75
N GLN A 301 3.55 -3.51 -16.65
CA GLN A 301 2.28 -3.00 -16.17
C GLN A 301 1.13 -3.45 -17.08
N ALA A 302 1.29 -3.37 -18.42
CA ALA A 302 0.29 -3.83 -19.38
C ALA A 302 0.02 -5.34 -19.30
N VAL A 303 1.06 -6.19 -19.17
CA VAL A 303 0.89 -7.64 -19.01
C VAL A 303 0.25 -8.01 -17.68
N HIS A 304 0.61 -7.29 -16.62
CA HIS A 304 0.02 -7.46 -15.30
C HIS A 304 -1.49 -7.14 -15.30
N GLU A 305 -1.88 -6.03 -15.92
CA GLU A 305 -3.27 -5.64 -16.09
C GLU A 305 -4.07 -6.66 -16.88
N GLU A 306 -3.52 -7.15 -17.99
CA GLU A 306 -4.13 -8.23 -18.79
C GLU A 306 -4.38 -9.48 -17.93
N ALA A 307 -3.39 -9.90 -17.12
CA ALA A 307 -3.51 -11.06 -16.24
C ALA A 307 -4.66 -10.91 -15.23
N VAL A 308 -4.71 -9.78 -14.54
CA VAL A 308 -5.74 -9.52 -13.51
C VAL A 308 -7.13 -9.40 -14.15
N ILE A 309 -7.24 -8.76 -15.32
CA ILE A 309 -8.52 -8.64 -16.06
C ILE A 309 -9.00 -10.03 -16.54
N ARG A 310 -8.11 -10.91 -17.02
CA ARG A 310 -8.46 -12.29 -17.40
C ARG A 310 -9.00 -13.08 -16.21
N LEU A 311 -8.32 -13.02 -15.07
CA LEU A 311 -8.77 -13.64 -13.81
C LEU A 311 -10.14 -13.11 -13.39
N ALA A 312 -10.33 -11.80 -13.39
CA ALA A 312 -11.59 -11.17 -13.00
C ALA A 312 -12.75 -11.56 -13.93
N ASN A 313 -12.53 -11.56 -15.25
CA ASN A 313 -13.54 -12.00 -16.22
C ASN A 313 -13.90 -13.47 -16.05
N TYR A 314 -12.92 -14.33 -15.80
CA TYR A 314 -13.17 -15.74 -15.53
C TYR A 314 -13.97 -15.93 -14.24
N LEU A 315 -13.58 -15.24 -13.17
CA LEU A 315 -14.28 -15.26 -11.88
C LEU A 315 -15.75 -14.80 -12.03
N HIS A 316 -15.99 -13.73 -12.79
CA HIS A 316 -17.35 -13.29 -13.09
C HIS A 316 -18.16 -14.36 -13.85
N ARG A 317 -17.59 -14.97 -14.90
CA ARG A 317 -18.26 -16.07 -15.64
C ARG A 317 -18.57 -17.27 -14.75
N LEU A 318 -17.66 -17.60 -13.82
CA LEU A 318 -17.81 -18.73 -12.91
C LEU A 318 -18.90 -18.51 -11.86
N THR A 319 -19.08 -17.27 -11.41
CA THR A 319 -19.94 -16.94 -10.25
C THR A 319 -21.23 -16.20 -10.61
N GLY A 320 -21.25 -15.48 -11.72
CA GLY A 320 -22.36 -14.60 -12.12
C GLY A 320 -22.54 -13.38 -11.20
N LEU A 321 -21.55 -13.05 -10.33
CA LEU A 321 -21.67 -12.00 -9.32
C LEU A 321 -21.10 -10.67 -9.84
N ASP A 322 -21.82 -9.57 -9.61
CA ASP A 322 -21.45 -8.22 -10.03
C ASP A 322 -20.52 -7.48 -9.05
N LYS A 323 -20.31 -8.03 -7.85
CA LYS A 323 -19.53 -7.45 -6.76
C LYS A 323 -18.26 -8.24 -6.55
N LEU A 324 -17.12 -7.54 -6.42
CA LEU A 324 -15.81 -8.14 -6.25
C LEU A 324 -15.14 -7.63 -4.97
N CYS A 325 -14.64 -8.54 -4.15
CA CYS A 325 -13.68 -8.24 -3.09
C CYS A 325 -12.27 -8.65 -3.55
N LEU A 326 -11.31 -7.73 -3.45
CA LEU A 326 -9.93 -7.92 -3.92
C LEU A 326 -8.95 -7.80 -2.75
N GLY A 327 -8.05 -8.79 -2.59
CA GLY A 327 -7.03 -8.84 -1.53
C GLY A 327 -5.68 -9.37 -2.04
N GLY A 328 -4.65 -9.31 -1.17
CA GLY A 328 -3.26 -9.62 -1.49
C GLY A 328 -2.48 -8.39 -1.95
N GLY A 329 -1.14 -8.46 -1.95
CA GLY A 329 -0.25 -7.34 -2.28
C GLY A 329 -0.49 -6.73 -3.66
N VAL A 330 -0.94 -7.55 -4.64
CA VAL A 330 -1.29 -7.09 -6.00
C VAL A 330 -2.48 -6.13 -6.00
N ALA A 331 -3.39 -6.22 -5.02
CA ALA A 331 -4.52 -5.29 -4.88
C ALA A 331 -4.10 -3.84 -4.54
N LEU A 332 -2.82 -3.60 -4.24
CA LEU A 332 -2.25 -2.25 -4.11
C LEU A 332 -1.91 -1.60 -5.46
N ASN A 333 -2.01 -2.34 -6.59
CA ASN A 333 -1.83 -1.79 -7.92
C ASN A 333 -3.07 -1.00 -8.37
N SER A 334 -3.10 0.27 -8.00
CA SER A 334 -4.24 1.16 -8.22
C SER A 334 -4.57 1.41 -9.70
N VAL A 335 -3.62 1.22 -10.62
CA VAL A 335 -3.84 1.30 -12.07
C VAL A 335 -4.65 0.10 -12.56
N ALA A 336 -4.22 -1.12 -12.17
CA ALA A 336 -4.93 -2.35 -12.53
C ALA A 336 -6.35 -2.37 -11.94
N ASN A 337 -6.52 -1.91 -10.71
CA ASN A 337 -7.81 -1.90 -10.02
C ASN A 337 -8.88 -1.11 -10.77
N TRP A 338 -8.54 0.10 -11.27
CA TRP A 338 -9.49 0.89 -12.07
C TRP A 338 -9.81 0.23 -13.40
N LYS A 339 -8.82 -0.45 -14.02
CA LYS A 339 -9.04 -1.17 -15.29
C LYS A 339 -9.94 -2.39 -15.12
N ILE A 340 -9.99 -3.02 -13.94
CA ILE A 340 -10.97 -4.09 -13.68
C ILE A 340 -12.40 -3.54 -13.84
N ILE A 341 -12.73 -2.40 -13.23
CA ILE A 341 -14.06 -1.77 -13.38
C ILE A 341 -14.37 -1.43 -14.83
N LYS A 342 -13.39 -0.90 -15.57
CA LYS A 342 -13.59 -0.49 -16.98
C LYS A 342 -13.73 -1.68 -17.95
N ASN A 343 -13.08 -2.81 -17.68
CA ASN A 343 -12.88 -3.90 -18.66
C ASN A 343 -13.48 -5.25 -18.23
N THR A 344 -14.27 -5.27 -17.15
CA THR A 344 -14.96 -6.47 -16.69
C THR A 344 -16.42 -6.16 -16.38
N PRO A 345 -17.30 -7.18 -16.27
CA PRO A 345 -18.68 -6.96 -15.89
C PRO A 345 -18.92 -6.58 -14.42
N PHE A 346 -17.87 -6.58 -13.56
CA PHE A 346 -18.01 -6.15 -12.18
C PHE A 346 -18.42 -4.68 -12.07
N LYS A 347 -19.44 -4.40 -11.27
CA LYS A 347 -19.99 -3.05 -11.06
C LYS A 347 -19.44 -2.36 -9.82
N GLU A 348 -19.09 -3.15 -8.82
CA GLU A 348 -18.58 -2.66 -7.54
C GLU A 348 -17.35 -3.48 -7.12
N ILE A 349 -16.34 -2.78 -6.61
CA ILE A 349 -15.15 -3.41 -6.05
C ILE A 349 -14.93 -2.89 -4.63
N PHE A 350 -14.62 -3.80 -3.71
CA PHE A 350 -14.14 -3.48 -2.37
C PHE A 350 -12.69 -3.92 -2.22
N ILE A 351 -11.84 -3.01 -1.74
CA ILE A 351 -10.45 -3.26 -1.37
C ILE A 351 -10.20 -2.50 -0.08
N GLN A 352 -9.74 -3.19 0.97
CA GLN A 352 -9.38 -2.54 2.23
C GLN A 352 -8.00 -1.85 2.12
N PRO A 353 -7.69 -0.81 2.90
CA PRO A 353 -6.53 0.06 2.70
C PRO A 353 -5.17 -0.65 2.83
N ALA A 354 -5.04 -1.67 3.68
CA ALA A 354 -3.83 -2.47 3.85
C ALA A 354 -3.97 -3.84 3.16
N ALA A 355 -4.26 -3.87 1.87
CA ALA A 355 -4.62 -5.09 1.14
C ALA A 355 -3.54 -6.19 1.12
N GLY A 356 -2.27 -5.88 1.42
CA GLY A 356 -1.17 -6.84 1.55
C GLY A 356 -1.13 -7.56 2.90
N ASP A 357 0.05 -8.06 3.28
CA ASP A 357 0.26 -8.93 4.45
C ASP A 357 -0.09 -8.28 5.79
N ALA A 358 0.06 -6.94 5.92
CA ALA A 358 -0.43 -6.24 7.12
C ALA A 358 -1.92 -6.50 7.34
N GLY A 359 -2.73 -6.40 6.29
CA GLY A 359 -4.16 -6.72 6.33
C GLY A 359 -4.48 -8.18 6.61
N GLY A 360 -3.52 -9.08 6.36
CA GLY A 360 -3.61 -10.49 6.74
C GLY A 360 -3.80 -10.68 8.25
N SER A 361 -3.20 -9.81 9.09
CA SER A 361 -3.42 -9.83 10.53
C SER A 361 -4.89 -9.64 10.89
N LEU A 362 -5.52 -8.62 10.33
CA LEU A 362 -6.96 -8.36 10.50
C LEU A 362 -7.82 -9.48 9.92
N GLY A 363 -7.47 -9.95 8.72
CA GLY A 363 -8.21 -11.02 8.04
C GLY A 363 -8.17 -12.34 8.81
N ALA A 364 -7.06 -12.70 9.42
CA ALA A 364 -6.94 -13.89 10.26
C ALA A 364 -7.90 -13.83 11.46
N ALA A 365 -7.95 -12.68 12.13
CA ALA A 365 -8.87 -12.46 13.24
C ALA A 365 -10.33 -12.51 12.80
N LEU A 366 -10.68 -11.90 11.64
CA LEU A 366 -12.02 -11.95 11.05
C LEU A 366 -12.42 -13.38 10.64
N ALA A 367 -11.50 -14.16 10.07
CA ALA A 367 -11.76 -15.55 9.70
C ALA A 367 -12.12 -16.38 10.94
N VAL A 368 -11.40 -16.21 12.05
CA VAL A 368 -11.75 -16.89 13.31
C VAL A 368 -13.10 -16.40 13.82
N ASN A 369 -13.34 -15.09 13.86
CA ASN A 369 -14.59 -14.53 14.38
C ASN A 369 -15.81 -15.00 13.59
N HIS A 370 -15.78 -14.94 12.27
CA HIS A 370 -16.97 -15.18 11.45
C HIS A 370 -17.10 -16.64 11.02
N ILE A 371 -15.99 -17.30 10.61
CA ILE A 371 -16.04 -18.68 10.10
C ILE A 371 -15.96 -19.68 11.25
N ALA A 372 -14.96 -19.57 12.15
CA ALA A 372 -14.75 -20.58 13.19
C ALA A 372 -15.73 -20.43 14.36
N LEU A 373 -16.05 -19.21 14.79
CA LEU A 373 -16.96 -18.93 15.91
C LEU A 373 -18.42 -18.68 15.45
N GLY A 374 -18.65 -18.48 14.15
CA GLY A 374 -20.00 -18.26 13.60
C GLY A 374 -20.63 -16.90 13.96
N ASN A 375 -19.85 -15.94 14.46
CA ASN A 375 -20.37 -14.64 14.88
C ASN A 375 -20.86 -13.83 13.66
N PRO A 376 -21.98 -13.09 13.79
CA PRO A 376 -22.55 -12.31 12.69
C PRO A 376 -21.62 -11.17 12.24
N ARG A 377 -21.80 -10.74 10.99
CA ARG A 377 -21.11 -9.58 10.42
C ARG A 377 -21.86 -8.29 10.78
N ASN A 378 -21.30 -7.51 11.69
CA ASN A 378 -21.92 -6.27 12.18
C ASN A 378 -21.14 -5.00 11.80
N PHE A 379 -20.06 -5.15 11.02
CA PHE A 379 -19.14 -4.04 10.75
C PHE A 379 -18.85 -3.92 9.25
N VAL A 380 -18.80 -2.68 8.76
CA VAL A 380 -18.33 -2.31 7.42
C VAL A 380 -17.21 -1.28 7.56
N LEU A 381 -16.05 -1.53 6.96
CA LEU A 381 -14.92 -0.60 7.00
C LEU A 381 -15.21 0.61 6.09
N LYS A 382 -15.33 1.80 6.68
CA LYS A 382 -15.60 3.05 5.95
C LYS A 382 -14.37 3.93 5.81
N ASN A 383 -13.43 3.87 6.76
CA ASN A 383 -12.23 4.69 6.80
C ASN A 383 -11.00 3.87 7.22
N ALA A 384 -9.82 4.50 7.26
CA ALA A 384 -8.56 3.87 7.61
C ALA A 384 -8.01 4.32 8.99
N TYR A 385 -8.73 5.10 9.76
CA TYR A 385 -8.20 5.77 10.97
C TYR A 385 -8.28 4.88 12.21
N TYR A 386 -7.37 3.89 12.30
CA TYR A 386 -7.34 2.90 13.38
C TYR A 386 -6.07 2.94 14.22
N GLY A 387 -5.11 3.78 13.86
CA GLY A 387 -3.85 3.94 14.57
C GLY A 387 -3.95 4.81 15.84
N ASP A 388 -2.80 5.28 16.29
CA ASP A 388 -2.70 6.11 17.50
C ASP A 388 -3.03 7.58 17.24
N SER A 389 -3.38 8.30 18.31
CA SER A 389 -3.69 9.73 18.32
C SER A 389 -3.09 10.38 19.56
N TYR A 390 -2.87 11.68 19.52
CA TYR A 390 -2.23 12.46 20.58
C TYR A 390 -3.13 13.61 21.01
N SER A 391 -3.22 13.85 22.32
CA SER A 391 -3.98 14.95 22.86
C SER A 391 -3.24 16.29 22.71
N ASN A 392 -3.98 17.39 22.83
CA ASN A 392 -3.39 18.73 22.85
C ASN A 392 -2.41 18.92 24.00
N GLU A 393 -2.65 18.28 25.15
CA GLU A 393 -1.79 18.33 26.32
C GLU A 393 -0.44 17.66 26.07
N GLU A 394 -0.44 16.45 25.50
CA GLU A 394 0.78 15.72 25.13
C GLU A 394 1.62 16.49 24.09
N ILE A 395 0.95 17.12 23.12
CA ILE A 395 1.61 17.94 22.10
C ILE A 395 2.20 19.20 22.74
N LYS A 396 1.49 19.87 23.63
CA LYS A 396 1.97 21.05 24.35
C LYS A 396 3.21 20.73 25.18
N GLU A 397 3.17 19.64 25.92
CA GLU A 397 4.31 19.18 26.73
C GLU A 397 5.53 18.92 25.83
N PHE A 398 5.34 18.19 24.73
CA PHE A 398 6.39 17.91 23.75
C PHE A 398 6.99 19.20 23.18
N LEU A 399 6.19 20.12 22.67
CA LEU A 399 6.66 21.39 22.07
C LEU A 399 7.37 22.27 23.08
N THR A 400 6.88 22.33 24.32
CA THR A 400 7.50 23.08 25.43
C THR A 400 8.87 22.49 25.78
N LYS A 401 8.98 21.17 25.90
CA LYS A 401 10.25 20.47 26.15
C LYS A 401 11.27 20.71 25.03
N LYS A 402 10.79 20.79 23.78
CA LYS A 402 11.61 21.13 22.61
C LYS A 402 11.99 22.61 22.52
N LYS A 403 11.44 23.47 23.37
CA LYS A 403 11.60 24.94 23.31
C LYS A 403 11.22 25.51 21.94
N SER A 404 10.26 24.88 21.26
CA SER A 404 9.78 25.33 19.97
C SER A 404 8.87 26.55 20.13
N LYS A 405 8.96 27.49 19.19
CA LYS A 405 7.95 28.56 19.09
C LYS A 405 6.72 27.98 18.38
N PHE A 406 5.56 28.08 19.00
CA PHE A 406 4.31 27.61 18.45
C PHE A 406 3.16 28.57 18.70
N ARG A 407 2.12 28.48 17.87
CA ARG A 407 0.83 29.13 18.07
C ARG A 407 -0.21 28.06 18.37
N TYR A 408 -1.01 28.26 19.41
CA TYR A 408 -2.17 27.42 19.74
C TYR A 408 -3.45 28.09 19.22
N PHE A 409 -4.34 27.28 18.64
CA PHE A 409 -5.64 27.69 18.17
C PHE A 409 -6.71 26.99 18.99
N GLU A 410 -7.47 27.75 19.76
CA GLU A 410 -8.61 27.23 20.51
C GLU A 410 -9.77 26.91 19.55
N ASN A 411 -9.96 27.77 18.56
CA ASN A 411 -11.01 27.65 17.55
C ASN A 411 -10.52 26.87 16.32
N GLU A 412 -11.15 25.72 16.05
CA GLU A 412 -10.84 24.88 14.89
C GLU A 412 -11.00 25.65 13.56
N LYS A 413 -12.00 26.53 13.45
CA LYS A 413 -12.23 27.30 12.22
C LYS A 413 -11.05 28.23 11.92
N GLU A 414 -10.53 28.93 12.93
CA GLU A 414 -9.36 29.81 12.75
C GLU A 414 -8.13 29.03 12.30
N LEU A 415 -7.90 27.83 12.88
CA LEU A 415 -6.81 26.96 12.45
C LEU A 415 -6.96 26.59 10.97
N ILE A 416 -8.17 26.15 10.57
CA ILE A 416 -8.46 25.74 9.20
C ILE A 416 -8.30 26.91 8.23
N ASP A 417 -8.79 28.10 8.60
CA ASP A 417 -8.68 29.31 7.79
C ASP A 417 -7.20 29.63 7.51
N VAL A 418 -6.37 29.67 8.56
CA VAL A 418 -4.92 29.92 8.43
C VAL A 418 -4.23 28.85 7.58
N VAL A 419 -4.49 27.55 7.84
CA VAL A 419 -3.82 26.48 7.09
C VAL A 419 -4.22 26.48 5.62
N ALA A 420 -5.50 26.72 5.30
CA ALA A 420 -5.98 26.80 3.92
C ALA A 420 -5.38 27.99 3.17
N GLU A 421 -5.25 29.16 3.82
CA GLU A 421 -4.58 30.35 3.27
C GLU A 421 -3.12 30.08 2.98
N GLU A 422 -2.37 29.49 3.91
CA GLU A 422 -0.95 29.15 3.72
C GLU A 422 -0.75 28.14 2.57
N ILE A 423 -1.65 27.14 2.41
CA ILE A 423 -1.61 26.23 1.25
C ILE A 423 -1.86 27.01 -0.04
N ALA A 424 -2.87 27.90 -0.08
CA ALA A 424 -3.22 28.69 -1.26
C ALA A 424 -2.10 29.66 -1.67
N ASP A 425 -1.31 30.13 -0.69
CA ASP A 425 -0.10 30.94 -0.90
C ASP A 425 1.12 30.13 -1.37
N GLY A 426 0.98 28.80 -1.47
CA GLY A 426 2.01 27.90 -2.01
C GLY A 426 2.97 27.35 -0.97
N LYS A 427 2.64 27.44 0.31
CA LYS A 427 3.38 26.78 1.39
C LYS A 427 3.13 25.29 1.40
N VAL A 428 4.11 24.53 1.87
CA VAL A 428 4.02 23.08 2.03
C VAL A 428 3.91 22.74 3.52
N ILE A 429 2.81 22.07 3.87
CA ILE A 429 2.37 21.88 5.25
C ILE A 429 2.58 20.43 5.68
N GLY A 430 3.27 20.20 6.80
CA GLY A 430 3.22 18.93 7.53
C GLY A 430 1.95 18.89 8.38
N TRP A 431 1.08 17.90 8.17
CA TRP A 431 -0.23 17.79 8.81
C TRP A 431 -0.32 16.50 9.64
N LEU A 432 -0.46 16.63 10.96
CA LEU A 432 -0.71 15.56 11.90
C LEU A 432 -2.01 15.84 12.66
N HIS A 433 -3.03 14.97 12.44
CA HIS A 433 -4.34 15.09 13.07
C HIS A 433 -4.99 13.73 13.29
N GLY A 434 -5.64 13.55 14.45
CA GLY A 434 -6.42 12.36 14.78
C GLY A 434 -5.60 11.06 14.77
N ARG A 435 -6.28 9.95 14.58
CA ARG A 435 -5.67 8.60 14.52
C ARG A 435 -4.94 8.40 13.19
N PHE A 436 -3.73 7.82 13.21
CA PHE A 436 -3.02 7.52 11.96
C PHE A 436 -3.72 6.43 11.14
N GLU A 437 -3.45 6.45 9.83
CA GLU A 437 -4.06 5.56 8.85
C GLU A 437 -3.49 4.15 8.93
N TRP A 438 -4.36 3.14 8.88
CA TRP A 438 -4.06 1.76 8.58
C TRP A 438 -3.73 1.61 7.10
N GLY A 439 -2.58 0.99 6.78
CA GLY A 439 -2.14 0.79 5.41
C GLY A 439 -1.06 1.78 4.93
N PRO A 440 -0.57 1.61 3.69
CA PRO A 440 0.63 2.29 3.19
C PRO A 440 0.38 3.72 2.69
N ARG A 441 -0.86 4.24 2.78
CA ARG A 441 -1.24 5.54 2.23
C ARG A 441 -1.51 6.55 3.34
N ALA A 442 -1.07 7.80 3.13
CA ALA A 442 -1.51 8.93 3.95
C ALA A 442 -2.84 9.46 3.40
N LEU A 443 -3.84 9.54 4.26
CA LEU A 443 -5.22 9.84 3.89
C LEU A 443 -5.77 11.05 4.67
N GLY A 444 -4.90 11.96 5.10
CA GLY A 444 -5.30 13.20 5.78
C GLY A 444 -5.09 13.21 7.29
N SER A 445 -4.43 12.17 7.86
CA SER A 445 -4.03 12.19 9.27
C SER A 445 -2.53 12.35 9.48
N ARG A 446 -1.73 11.79 8.59
CA ARG A 446 -0.26 11.89 8.58
C ARG A 446 0.21 12.28 7.18
N SER A 447 -0.09 13.51 6.78
CA SER A 447 0.02 13.99 5.40
C SER A 447 0.98 15.17 5.27
N ILE A 448 1.55 15.31 4.08
CA ILE A 448 2.12 16.57 3.59
C ILE A 448 1.13 17.11 2.57
N LEU A 449 0.70 18.36 2.77
CA LEU A 449 -0.31 19.03 1.98
C LEU A 449 0.31 20.20 1.21
N ALA A 450 -0.15 20.44 -0.02
CA ALA A 450 0.31 21.54 -0.86
C ALA A 450 -0.74 21.96 -1.90
N ASP A 451 -0.50 23.08 -2.57
CA ASP A 451 -1.37 23.62 -3.61
C ASP A 451 -1.28 22.80 -4.91
N PRO A 452 -2.37 22.20 -5.39
CA PRO A 452 -2.41 21.41 -6.63
C PRO A 452 -2.34 22.25 -7.91
N ARG A 453 -2.60 23.57 -7.82
CA ARG A 453 -2.68 24.49 -8.96
C ARG A 453 -1.30 24.90 -9.50
N ARG A 454 -0.26 24.75 -8.69
CA ARG A 454 1.11 25.22 -9.00
C ARG A 454 1.93 24.08 -9.60
N PRO A 455 2.33 24.14 -10.88
CA PRO A 455 3.09 23.05 -11.52
C PRO A 455 4.44 22.77 -10.85
N GLU A 456 5.13 23.83 -10.35
CA GLU A 456 6.40 23.73 -9.64
C GLU A 456 6.32 22.96 -8.31
N MET A 457 5.12 22.80 -7.76
CA MET A 457 4.90 22.11 -6.49
C MET A 457 5.33 20.64 -6.56
N LYS A 458 5.20 19.99 -7.74
CA LYS A 458 5.67 18.62 -7.97
C LYS A 458 7.19 18.52 -7.74
N ASP A 459 7.95 19.43 -8.30
CA ASP A 459 9.41 19.45 -8.17
C ASP A 459 9.83 19.87 -6.76
N LEU A 460 9.20 20.90 -6.22
CA LEU A 460 9.48 21.39 -4.86
C LEU A 460 9.31 20.28 -3.82
N VAL A 461 8.18 19.58 -3.83
CA VAL A 461 7.91 18.52 -2.83
C VAL A 461 8.83 17.31 -3.07
N ASN A 462 9.12 16.93 -4.32
CA ASN A 462 10.04 15.82 -4.60
C ASN A 462 11.47 16.15 -4.22
N THR A 463 11.96 17.38 -4.47
CA THR A 463 13.37 17.75 -4.31
C THR A 463 13.69 18.24 -2.89
N LYS A 464 12.89 19.16 -2.32
CA LYS A 464 13.16 19.80 -1.04
C LYS A 464 12.65 19.04 0.18
N ILE A 465 11.67 18.15 -0.02
CA ILE A 465 11.01 17.45 1.08
C ILE A 465 11.24 15.94 1.00
N LYS A 466 10.91 15.32 -0.12
CA LYS A 466 10.97 13.86 -0.27
C LYS A 466 12.34 13.33 -0.66
N PHE A 467 13.19 14.13 -1.26
CA PHE A 467 14.52 13.71 -1.77
C PHE A 467 14.44 12.42 -2.61
N ARG A 468 13.44 12.33 -3.50
CA ARG A 468 13.11 11.12 -4.23
C ARG A 468 13.07 11.34 -5.75
N GLU A 469 12.87 10.26 -6.47
CA GLU A 469 12.85 10.22 -7.93
C GLU A 469 11.78 11.21 -8.50
N PRO A 470 12.11 12.07 -9.50
CA PRO A 470 11.22 13.15 -9.99
C PRO A 470 9.98 12.65 -10.71
N TYR A 471 10.01 11.42 -11.27
CA TYR A 471 8.89 10.83 -11.97
C TYR A 471 7.74 10.38 -11.04
N ARG A 472 7.98 10.33 -9.72
CA ARG A 472 6.96 9.86 -8.78
C ARG A 472 5.83 10.89 -8.67
N PRO A 473 4.59 10.48 -8.97
CA PRO A 473 3.44 11.38 -8.94
C PRO A 473 2.99 11.66 -7.51
N PHE A 474 2.17 12.71 -7.38
CA PHE A 474 1.44 13.03 -6.17
C PHE A 474 -0.05 12.70 -6.33
N ALA A 475 -0.71 12.49 -5.22
CA ALA A 475 -2.12 12.16 -5.16
C ALA A 475 -2.93 13.38 -4.69
N PRO A 476 -4.15 13.62 -5.20
CA PRO A 476 -5.07 14.58 -4.63
C PRO A 476 -5.95 13.95 -3.56
N SER A 477 -6.33 14.76 -2.55
CA SER A 477 -7.49 14.51 -1.70
C SER A 477 -8.58 15.47 -2.10
N VAL A 478 -9.73 14.96 -2.53
CA VAL A 478 -10.85 15.70 -3.12
C VAL A 478 -12.11 15.51 -2.28
N LEU A 479 -12.96 16.55 -2.18
CA LEU A 479 -14.30 16.43 -1.61
C LEU A 479 -15.09 15.37 -2.40
N ALA A 480 -15.63 14.36 -1.72
CA ALA A 480 -16.21 13.18 -2.39
C ALA A 480 -17.34 13.52 -3.37
N GLU A 481 -18.18 14.50 -3.04
CA GLU A 481 -19.30 14.99 -3.86
C GLU A 481 -18.86 15.87 -5.05
N ARG A 482 -17.61 16.38 -5.04
CA ARG A 482 -17.06 17.23 -6.08
C ARG A 482 -16.06 16.48 -6.99
N ALA A 483 -15.81 15.19 -6.73
CA ALA A 483 -14.81 14.41 -7.46
C ALA A 483 -15.11 14.30 -8.96
N GLU A 484 -16.40 14.16 -9.33
CA GLU A 484 -16.83 14.07 -10.73
C GLU A 484 -16.64 15.37 -11.54
N GLU A 485 -16.38 16.50 -10.87
CA GLU A 485 -16.03 17.74 -11.55
C GLU A 485 -14.60 17.71 -12.12
N ILE A 486 -13.72 16.92 -11.51
CA ILE A 486 -12.29 16.87 -11.81
C ILE A 486 -11.91 15.60 -12.57
N PHE A 487 -12.51 14.45 -12.20
CA PHE A 487 -12.09 13.13 -12.67
C PHE A 487 -13.16 12.45 -13.52
N GLU A 488 -12.73 11.65 -14.50
CA GLU A 488 -13.58 10.74 -15.28
C GLU A 488 -13.94 9.51 -14.43
N MET A 489 -14.74 9.73 -13.39
CA MET A 489 -15.15 8.71 -12.42
C MET A 489 -16.66 8.84 -12.14
N PRO A 490 -17.53 8.35 -13.04
CA PRO A 490 -18.98 8.43 -12.86
C PRO A 490 -19.43 7.75 -11.57
N LYS A 491 -20.36 8.37 -10.84
CA LYS A 491 -20.83 7.92 -9.52
C LYS A 491 -19.66 7.75 -8.53
N ALA A 492 -18.77 8.72 -8.49
CA ALA A 492 -17.51 8.68 -7.74
C ALA A 492 -17.68 8.19 -6.30
N ARG A 493 -18.70 8.64 -5.58
CA ARG A 493 -18.98 8.27 -4.20
C ARG A 493 -19.22 6.76 -3.97
N ASN A 494 -19.59 6.02 -5.02
CA ASN A 494 -19.84 4.58 -4.96
C ASN A 494 -18.55 3.75 -5.11
N HIS A 495 -17.45 4.37 -5.54
CA HIS A 495 -16.16 3.70 -5.73
C HIS A 495 -15.38 3.62 -4.43
N PHE A 496 -15.62 2.56 -3.66
CA PHE A 496 -15.03 2.36 -2.33
C PHE A 496 -13.49 2.44 -2.31
N PRO A 497 -12.75 1.83 -3.26
CA PRO A 497 -11.29 1.89 -3.27
C PRO A 497 -10.71 3.30 -3.43
N ALA A 498 -11.47 4.24 -4.00
CA ALA A 498 -11.04 5.64 -4.14
C ALA A 498 -10.95 6.38 -2.78
N ARG A 499 -11.60 5.89 -1.72
CA ARG A 499 -11.41 6.38 -0.34
C ARG A 499 -9.97 6.21 0.13
N PHE A 500 -9.26 5.22 -0.41
CA PHE A 500 -7.94 4.79 0.03
C PHE A 500 -6.85 4.95 -1.05
N MET A 501 -7.06 5.81 -2.06
CA MET A 501 -6.11 5.99 -3.17
C MET A 501 -5.79 4.68 -3.93
N LEU A 502 -6.75 3.79 -4.07
CA LEU A 502 -6.58 2.48 -4.73
C LEU A 502 -7.11 2.44 -6.17
N TYR A 503 -7.44 3.59 -6.74
CA TYR A 503 -7.74 3.79 -8.16
C TYR A 503 -6.85 4.87 -8.76
N VAL A 504 -6.45 4.67 -10.02
CA VAL A 504 -5.87 5.69 -10.89
C VAL A 504 -6.85 5.93 -12.03
N VAL A 505 -7.32 7.16 -12.15
CA VAL A 505 -8.41 7.57 -13.04
C VAL A 505 -7.98 8.74 -13.93
N ASP A 506 -8.63 8.92 -15.06
CA ASP A 506 -8.36 10.04 -15.96
C ASP A 506 -8.79 11.37 -15.32
N VAL A 507 -7.95 12.40 -15.41
CA VAL A 507 -8.31 13.78 -15.11
C VAL A 507 -9.01 14.36 -16.34
N LYS A 508 -10.14 15.05 -16.15
CA LYS A 508 -10.86 15.71 -17.25
C LYS A 508 -9.95 16.69 -17.99
N GLU A 509 -10.03 16.71 -19.31
CA GLU A 509 -9.09 17.45 -20.16
C GLU A 509 -8.99 18.93 -19.76
N GLU A 510 -10.13 19.57 -19.55
CA GLU A 510 -10.23 20.98 -19.14
C GLU A 510 -9.70 21.25 -17.73
N LYS A 511 -9.54 20.21 -16.90
CA LYS A 511 -9.03 20.32 -15.51
C LYS A 511 -7.53 20.09 -15.39
N LYS A 512 -6.88 19.44 -16.35
CA LYS A 512 -5.44 19.14 -16.30
C LYS A 512 -4.57 20.38 -16.08
N LYS A 513 -4.93 21.51 -16.70
CA LYS A 513 -4.22 22.79 -16.54
C LYS A 513 -4.54 23.50 -15.22
N ILE A 514 -5.66 23.13 -14.56
CA ILE A 514 -6.07 23.73 -13.29
C ILE A 514 -5.36 23.05 -12.11
N VAL A 515 -5.10 21.73 -12.23
CA VAL A 515 -4.48 20.93 -11.17
C VAL A 515 -3.22 20.19 -11.65
N PRO A 516 -2.22 20.91 -12.22
CA PRO A 516 -1.07 20.28 -12.87
C PRO A 516 -0.17 19.50 -11.90
N ALA A 517 -0.10 19.89 -10.61
CA ALA A 517 0.78 19.23 -9.65
C ALA A 517 0.35 17.80 -9.29
N ILE A 518 -0.95 17.46 -9.48
CA ILE A 518 -1.49 16.13 -9.20
C ILE A 518 -1.81 15.34 -10.48
N THR A 519 -1.71 15.97 -11.63
CA THR A 519 -1.91 15.32 -12.92
C THR A 519 -0.63 14.61 -13.33
N HIS A 520 -0.74 13.30 -13.55
CA HIS A 520 0.38 12.47 -14.01
C HIS A 520 0.69 12.77 -15.48
N VAL A 521 1.84 12.33 -15.95
CA VAL A 521 2.29 12.57 -17.34
C VAL A 521 1.33 12.00 -18.39
N ASP A 522 0.64 10.90 -18.07
CA ASP A 522 -0.37 10.28 -18.92
C ASP A 522 -1.79 10.89 -18.77
N GLY A 523 -1.91 12.00 -18.04
CA GLY A 523 -3.18 12.70 -17.82
C GLY A 523 -4.07 12.05 -16.74
N THR A 524 -3.57 11.09 -15.99
CA THR A 524 -4.29 10.43 -14.89
C THR A 524 -3.99 11.05 -13.53
N ALA A 525 -4.74 10.65 -12.49
CA ALA A 525 -4.46 10.94 -11.09
C ALA A 525 -4.93 9.79 -10.19
N ARG A 526 -4.44 9.76 -8.94
CA ARG A 526 -4.82 8.77 -7.93
C ARG A 526 -5.58 9.43 -6.77
N PRO A 527 -6.88 9.73 -6.94
CA PRO A 527 -7.63 10.49 -5.95
C PRO A 527 -7.90 9.71 -4.67
N GLN A 528 -7.95 10.46 -3.57
CA GLN A 528 -8.64 10.09 -2.33
C GLN A 528 -9.95 10.84 -2.28
N LEU A 529 -11.07 10.13 -2.11
CA LEU A 529 -12.36 10.73 -1.81
C LEU A 529 -12.46 11.00 -0.30
N VAL A 530 -12.63 12.26 0.07
CA VAL A 530 -12.77 12.68 1.48
C VAL A 530 -14.25 12.93 1.78
N PHE A 531 -14.76 12.16 2.74
CA PHE A 531 -16.15 12.25 3.21
C PHE A 531 -16.21 13.02 4.53
N LYS A 532 -17.19 13.90 4.67
CA LYS A 532 -17.36 14.76 5.83
C LYS A 532 -17.54 13.96 7.13
N GLU A 533 -18.27 12.85 7.04
CA GLU A 533 -18.60 11.97 8.17
C GLU A 533 -17.37 11.18 8.68
N GLU A 534 -16.39 10.95 7.82
CA GLU A 534 -15.22 10.08 8.11
C GLU A 534 -14.01 10.88 8.59
N SER A 535 -13.84 12.10 8.07
CA SER A 535 -12.71 12.98 8.39
C SER A 535 -13.15 14.46 8.39
N PRO A 536 -13.95 14.90 9.38
CA PRO A 536 -14.61 16.20 9.35
C PRO A 536 -13.64 17.38 9.30
N ARG A 537 -12.53 17.36 10.06
CA ARG A 537 -11.54 18.45 10.04
C ARG A 537 -10.80 18.53 8.70
N TYR A 538 -10.38 17.40 8.16
CA TYR A 538 -9.69 17.36 6.87
C TYR A 538 -10.63 17.77 5.73
N TYR A 539 -11.90 17.35 5.80
CA TYR A 539 -12.93 17.79 4.86
C TYR A 539 -13.10 19.32 4.89
N LYS A 540 -13.25 19.93 6.08
CA LYS A 540 -13.37 21.38 6.24
C LYS A 540 -12.14 22.13 5.72
N LEU A 541 -10.94 21.57 5.86
CA LEU A 541 -9.74 22.16 5.30
C LEU A 541 -9.79 22.23 3.77
N ILE A 542 -10.21 21.15 3.12
CA ILE A 542 -10.35 21.11 1.65
C ILE A 542 -11.51 22.01 1.20
N GLU A 543 -12.62 22.04 1.95
CA GLU A 543 -13.76 22.93 1.70
C GLU A 543 -13.33 24.41 1.76
N LYS A 544 -12.58 24.80 2.80
CA LYS A 544 -12.04 26.17 2.91
C LYS A 544 -11.05 26.50 1.80
N PHE A 545 -10.18 25.56 1.42
CA PHE A 545 -9.28 25.74 0.28
C PHE A 545 -10.07 25.93 -1.03
N ASN A 546 -11.17 25.19 -1.21
CA ASN A 546 -12.07 25.38 -2.34
C ASN A 546 -12.73 26.77 -2.33
N ASP A 547 -13.17 27.27 -1.17
CA ASP A 547 -13.76 28.60 -1.05
C ASP A 547 -12.79 29.71 -1.46
N LEU A 548 -11.49 29.54 -1.15
CA LEU A 548 -10.44 30.50 -1.50
C LEU A 548 -10.01 30.42 -2.98
N THR A 549 -10.11 29.23 -3.59
CA THR A 549 -9.40 28.95 -4.84
C THR A 549 -10.30 28.48 -5.99
N GLY A 550 -11.52 28.03 -5.68
CA GLY A 550 -12.41 27.36 -6.62
C GLY A 550 -12.01 25.91 -6.95
N VAL A 551 -11.00 25.34 -6.26
CA VAL A 551 -10.50 23.98 -6.50
C VAL A 551 -10.82 23.06 -5.31
N PRO A 552 -11.68 22.05 -5.47
CA PRO A 552 -12.21 21.23 -4.36
C PRO A 552 -11.26 20.10 -3.93
N LEU A 553 -9.94 20.31 -4.02
CA LEU A 553 -8.94 19.31 -3.69
C LEU A 553 -7.60 19.96 -3.29
N VAL A 554 -6.81 19.22 -2.53
CA VAL A 554 -5.41 19.56 -2.20
C VAL A 554 -4.48 18.43 -2.64
N LEU A 555 -3.20 18.76 -2.92
CA LEU A 555 -2.16 17.74 -3.08
C LEU A 555 -1.91 17.10 -1.72
N ASN A 556 -1.94 15.76 -1.69
CA ASN A 556 -1.68 14.94 -0.50
C ASN A 556 -0.57 13.91 -0.77
N THR A 557 0.42 13.88 0.09
CA THR A 557 1.44 12.81 0.09
C THR A 557 1.78 12.39 1.52
N SER A 558 2.36 11.19 1.69
CA SER A 558 2.72 10.65 3.01
C SER A 558 3.68 11.57 3.76
N PHE A 559 3.49 11.71 5.07
CA PHE A 559 4.38 12.51 5.91
C PHE A 559 5.59 11.68 6.34
N ASN A 560 6.62 11.66 5.52
CA ASN A 560 7.91 10.98 5.75
C ASN A 560 8.97 11.50 4.78
N LEU A 561 10.24 11.22 5.06
CA LEU A 561 11.33 11.35 4.10
C LEU A 561 11.56 10.03 3.33
N LYS A 562 12.45 10.05 2.33
CA LYS A 562 12.83 8.85 1.56
C LYS A 562 13.40 7.77 2.49
N GLY A 563 12.88 6.55 2.36
CA GLY A 563 13.34 5.39 3.14
C GLY A 563 12.78 5.29 4.57
N GLU A 564 11.96 6.26 5.01
CA GLU A 564 11.31 6.23 6.32
C GLU A 564 9.84 5.78 6.20
N PRO A 565 9.28 5.12 7.23
CA PRO A 565 7.84 4.95 7.36
C PRO A 565 7.12 6.29 7.52
N ILE A 566 5.82 6.33 7.29
CA ILE A 566 4.98 7.49 7.60
C ILE A 566 5.12 7.78 9.12
N VAL A 567 5.19 9.06 9.50
CA VAL A 567 5.30 9.49 10.90
C VAL A 567 4.13 8.95 11.72
N ASN A 568 4.38 8.64 12.98
CA ASN A 568 3.37 8.28 13.95
C ASN A 568 3.14 9.44 14.94
N SER A 569 4.18 9.76 15.73
CA SER A 569 4.11 10.67 16.88
C SER A 569 4.39 12.14 16.50
N PRO A 570 4.02 13.09 17.38
CA PRO A 570 4.45 14.48 17.28
C PRO A 570 5.98 14.62 17.16
N ALA A 571 6.74 13.77 17.85
CA ALA A 571 8.19 13.76 17.79
C ALA A 571 8.71 13.35 16.40
N ASP A 572 8.11 12.34 15.76
CA ASP A 572 8.46 11.94 14.40
C ASP A 572 8.13 13.03 13.39
N ALA A 573 6.94 13.63 13.52
CA ALA A 573 6.49 14.71 12.65
C ALA A 573 7.41 15.94 12.76
N TYR A 574 7.75 16.33 13.98
CA TYR A 574 8.64 17.43 14.26
C TYR A 574 10.06 17.19 13.72
N SER A 575 10.60 15.98 13.94
CA SER A 575 11.90 15.59 13.39
C SER A 575 11.91 15.63 11.85
N THR A 576 10.85 15.15 11.20
CA THR A 576 10.71 15.22 9.74
C THR A 576 10.59 16.66 9.26
N PHE A 577 9.87 17.51 9.97
CA PHE A 577 9.74 18.94 9.71
C PHE A 577 11.09 19.65 9.78
N GLU A 578 11.88 19.44 10.85
CA GLU A 578 13.21 20.05 11.02
C GLU A 578 14.17 19.68 9.87
N ARG A 579 14.15 18.41 9.42
CA ARG A 579 15.07 17.87 8.40
C ARG A 579 14.61 18.10 6.95
N SER A 580 13.47 18.72 6.74
CA SER A 580 12.89 18.93 5.41
C SER A 580 12.65 20.39 5.08
N GLY A 581 12.27 20.69 3.85
CA GLY A 581 11.87 22.02 3.40
C GLY A 581 10.39 22.36 3.63
N LEU A 582 9.73 21.73 4.63
CA LEU A 582 8.36 22.10 5.02
C LEU A 582 8.34 23.51 5.60
N ASP A 583 7.35 24.30 5.25
CA ASP A 583 7.18 25.69 5.71
C ASP A 583 6.49 25.78 7.07
N MET A 584 5.49 24.89 7.29
CA MET A 584 4.66 24.86 8.46
C MET A 584 4.42 23.42 8.92
N LEU A 585 4.32 23.21 10.22
CA LEU A 585 3.91 21.96 10.85
C LEU A 585 2.65 22.19 11.68
N VAL A 586 1.61 21.44 11.39
CA VAL A 586 0.38 21.38 12.18
C VAL A 586 0.36 20.10 12.99
N LEU A 587 0.21 20.23 14.31
CA LEU A 587 0.08 19.15 15.29
C LEU A 587 -1.21 19.37 16.07
N GLU A 588 -2.29 18.72 15.71
CA GLU A 588 -3.65 18.97 16.21
C GLU A 588 -3.99 20.46 16.15
N ASN A 589 -4.09 21.14 17.29
CA ASN A 589 -4.41 22.57 17.39
C ASN A 589 -3.17 23.48 17.46
N TYR A 590 -1.97 22.93 17.30
CA TYR A 590 -0.71 23.68 17.35
C TYR A 590 -0.12 23.86 15.96
N VAL A 591 0.40 25.05 15.71
CA VAL A 591 1.12 25.41 14.49
C VAL A 591 2.54 25.83 14.86
N VAL A 592 3.50 25.25 14.15
CA VAL A 592 4.93 25.58 14.22
C VAL A 592 5.36 26.08 12.86
N TYR A 593 5.92 27.28 12.78
CA TYR A 593 6.53 27.81 11.57
C TYR A 593 8.02 27.53 11.56
N LYS A 594 8.58 27.31 10.38
CA LYS A 594 10.02 27.18 10.23
C LYS A 594 10.64 28.55 10.46
N THR A 595 11.51 28.64 11.45
CA THR A 595 12.35 29.84 11.62
C THR A 595 13.40 29.84 10.51
N THR A 596 13.41 30.87 9.69
CA THR A 596 14.43 31.17 8.68
C THR A 596 15.80 31.28 9.31
#